data_41f4af785cf651c3f024cdcc53253036
#
_entry.id   41f4af785cf651c3f024cdcc53253036
#
_cell.length_a   1.000
_cell.length_b   1.000
_cell.length_c   1.000
_cell.angle_alpha   90.00
_cell.angle_beta   90.00
_cell.angle_gamma   90.00
#
_symmetry.space_group_name_H-M   'P 1'
#
loop_
_entity.id
_entity.type
_entity.pdbx_description
1 polymer ?
#
loop_
_entity_poly.entity_id
_entity_poly.type
_entity_poly.pdbx_seq_one_letter_code
_entity_poly.pdbx_strand_id
1 'polypeptide(L)'
;MQNVYYIGLVSFFADISSEMVYPLIPLYLAAVFGATPALIGLIEGIAESVASLLKVYSGYLTDKYKKKKVVAFSGYATGVIYKIALILAASWAGILAARVIDRIGKGIRTAPRDVMVSESATPGCAGKAFGIHKSLDMAGSAIGILLAFLILYFGDGGYEYQKIFYLSLIPAGLSLLMFSKIKEKKEARVVMPREPFWRNVKLLDSRLKLYILVAFLFTLGNSSNVFLLLRAKSVGFDDTTVILLYFIYNATASLLAVPAGKRSDRVGRKQLLVAGYLVFAIVYFGFAFVEQKALMVVLFVLYGLYTAMIAGVERAFISEISPPRLKGTMLGLHSTVVGVALLPASSIAGILWTVWGAPAPFVFGACLSLLAALVLFLLMKGGLPETARD
;
A
#
# COMPACT_ATOMS: atom_id res chain seq x y z
N MET A 1 -16.60 7.17 20.00
CA MET A 1 -15.12 7.29 19.99
C MET A 1 -14.39 6.08 20.57
N GLN A 2 -14.82 5.47 21.70
CA GLN A 2 -14.13 4.32 22.31
C GLN A 2 -13.95 3.14 21.33
N ASN A 3 -14.96 2.85 20.53
CA ASN A 3 -14.89 1.79 19.52
C ASN A 3 -13.83 2.07 18.43
N VAL A 4 -13.58 3.36 18.10
CA VAL A 4 -12.52 3.78 17.16
C VAL A 4 -11.13 3.37 17.66
N TYR A 5 -10.89 3.55 18.97
CA TYR A 5 -9.62 3.12 19.58
C TYR A 5 -9.46 1.60 19.54
N TYR A 6 -10.51 0.82 19.81
CA TYR A 6 -10.42 -0.64 19.69
C TYR A 6 -10.16 -1.10 18.26
N ILE A 7 -10.83 -0.50 17.26
CA ILE A 7 -10.57 -0.79 15.84
C ILE A 7 -9.13 -0.40 15.47
N GLY A 8 -8.66 0.76 15.98
CA GLY A 8 -7.29 1.21 15.79
C GLY A 8 -6.26 0.27 16.43
N LEU A 9 -6.50 -0.25 17.64
CA LEU A 9 -5.63 -1.23 18.31
C LEU A 9 -5.60 -2.57 17.57
N VAL A 10 -6.72 -3.01 17.00
CA VAL A 10 -6.77 -4.19 16.13
C VAL A 10 -5.85 -4.01 14.93
N SER A 11 -5.94 -2.86 14.23
CA SER A 11 -5.05 -2.55 13.11
C SER A 11 -3.60 -2.41 13.55
N PHE A 12 -3.34 -1.75 14.68
CA PHE A 12 -2.01 -1.59 15.26
C PHE A 12 -1.29 -2.94 15.44
N PHE A 13 -1.93 -3.90 16.13
CA PHE A 13 -1.34 -5.21 16.33
C PHE A 13 -1.25 -6.04 15.04
N ALA A 14 -2.24 -5.92 14.15
CA ALA A 14 -2.20 -6.58 12.85
C ALA A 14 -1.05 -6.05 11.99
N ASP A 15 -0.77 -4.75 12.04
CA ASP A 15 0.30 -4.13 11.27
C ASP A 15 1.68 -4.38 11.88
N ILE A 16 1.83 -4.43 13.23
CA ILE A 16 3.04 -4.97 13.86
C ILE A 16 3.34 -6.35 13.27
N SER A 17 2.37 -7.26 13.33
CA SER A 17 2.56 -8.62 12.83
C SER A 17 2.92 -8.68 11.35
N SER A 18 2.26 -7.88 10.51
CA SER A 18 2.48 -7.89 9.06
C SER A 18 3.81 -7.27 8.68
N GLU A 19 4.17 -6.15 9.26
CA GLU A 19 5.37 -5.39 8.91
C GLU A 19 6.66 -5.98 9.54
N MET A 20 6.55 -6.80 10.59
CA MET A 20 7.67 -7.67 11.02
C MET A 20 8.12 -8.63 9.92
N VAL A 21 7.20 -9.08 9.09
CA VAL A 21 7.45 -10.15 8.12
C VAL A 21 7.60 -9.63 6.69
N TYR A 22 6.81 -8.61 6.31
CA TYR A 22 6.73 -8.14 4.93
C TYR A 22 8.09 -7.84 4.27
N PRO A 23 9.00 -7.04 4.88
CA PRO A 23 10.27 -6.71 4.25
C PRO A 23 11.25 -7.89 4.21
N LEU A 24 11.01 -8.95 4.98
CA LEU A 24 11.85 -10.15 5.00
C LEU A 24 11.52 -11.14 3.89
N ILE A 25 10.28 -11.15 3.39
CA ILE A 25 9.83 -12.14 2.39
C ILE A 25 10.74 -12.20 1.16
N PRO A 26 11.08 -11.07 0.49
CA PRO A 26 11.94 -11.12 -0.68
C PRO A 26 13.35 -11.59 -0.37
N LEU A 27 13.89 -11.20 0.81
CA LEU A 27 15.20 -11.62 1.27
C LEU A 27 15.22 -13.12 1.56
N TYR A 28 14.19 -13.62 2.23
CA TYR A 28 14.00 -15.03 2.52
C TYR A 28 13.83 -15.87 1.26
N LEU A 29 13.01 -15.41 0.29
CA LEU A 29 12.83 -16.08 -0.99
C LEU A 29 14.14 -16.17 -1.77
N ALA A 30 14.93 -15.10 -1.80
CA ALA A 30 16.22 -15.09 -2.48
C ALA A 30 17.27 -15.95 -1.75
N ALA A 31 17.38 -15.81 -0.42
CA ALA A 31 18.43 -16.47 0.36
C ALA A 31 18.19 -17.99 0.54
N VAL A 32 16.93 -18.39 0.80
CA VAL A 32 16.61 -19.79 1.16
C VAL A 32 16.16 -20.60 -0.04
N PHE A 33 15.40 -20.02 -0.96
CA PHE A 33 14.85 -20.72 -2.13
C PHE A 33 15.55 -20.39 -3.45
N GLY A 34 16.56 -19.50 -3.44
CA GLY A 34 17.25 -19.07 -4.66
C GLY A 34 16.31 -18.40 -5.66
N ALA A 35 15.22 -17.79 -5.20
CA ALA A 35 14.22 -17.19 -6.06
C ALA A 35 14.80 -16.02 -6.86
N THR A 36 14.60 -16.06 -8.18
CA THR A 36 15.01 -14.95 -9.05
C THR A 36 14.13 -13.72 -8.83
N PRO A 37 14.61 -12.49 -9.14
CA PRO A 37 13.82 -11.28 -9.10
C PRO A 37 12.52 -11.36 -9.93
N ALA A 38 12.52 -12.10 -11.04
CA ALA A 38 11.32 -12.38 -11.84
C ALA A 38 10.26 -13.14 -11.04
N LEU A 39 10.67 -14.21 -10.34
CA LEU A 39 9.76 -14.98 -9.49
C LEU A 39 9.24 -14.17 -8.31
N ILE A 40 10.10 -13.39 -7.66
CA ILE A 40 9.71 -12.50 -6.55
C ILE A 40 8.72 -11.44 -7.03
N GLY A 41 8.99 -10.83 -8.19
CA GLY A 41 8.08 -9.85 -8.80
C GLY A 41 6.71 -10.43 -9.16
N LEU A 42 6.67 -11.65 -9.65
CA LEU A 42 5.44 -12.38 -9.95
C LEU A 42 4.64 -12.66 -8.66
N ILE A 43 5.28 -13.15 -7.61
CA ILE A 43 4.67 -13.43 -6.30
C ILE A 43 4.04 -12.15 -5.72
N GLU A 44 4.78 -11.05 -5.69
CA GLU A 44 4.29 -9.77 -5.17
C GLU A 44 3.20 -9.17 -6.06
N GLY A 45 3.36 -9.24 -7.37
CA GLY A 45 2.35 -8.75 -8.31
C GLY A 45 1.00 -9.46 -8.17
N ILE A 46 0.99 -10.79 -8.07
CA ILE A 46 -0.21 -11.59 -7.79
C ILE A 46 -0.81 -11.17 -6.45
N ALA A 47 0.00 -11.13 -5.40
CA ALA A 47 -0.46 -10.82 -4.06
C ALA A 47 -1.13 -9.43 -3.98
N GLU A 48 -0.49 -8.38 -4.47
CA GLU A 48 -1.02 -7.02 -4.42
C GLU A 48 -2.28 -6.84 -5.31
N SER A 49 -2.32 -7.48 -6.48
CA SER A 49 -3.51 -7.44 -7.34
C SER A 49 -4.71 -8.11 -6.68
N VAL A 50 -4.51 -9.27 -6.05
CA VAL A 50 -5.56 -9.97 -5.29
C VAL A 50 -6.11 -9.06 -4.18
N ALA A 51 -5.24 -8.40 -3.40
CA ALA A 51 -5.69 -7.48 -2.35
C ALA A 51 -6.55 -6.34 -2.90
N SER A 52 -6.12 -5.75 -4.02
CA SER A 52 -6.78 -4.59 -4.61
C SER A 52 -8.15 -4.94 -5.20
N LEU A 53 -8.27 -6.06 -5.90
CA LEU A 53 -9.54 -6.54 -6.45
C LEU A 53 -10.53 -6.91 -5.33
N LEU A 54 -10.04 -7.58 -4.28
CA LEU A 54 -10.88 -7.97 -3.16
C LEU A 54 -11.37 -6.80 -2.30
N LYS A 55 -10.66 -5.67 -2.24
CA LYS A 55 -11.17 -4.45 -1.59
C LYS A 55 -12.48 -3.96 -2.18
N VAL A 56 -12.59 -3.99 -3.52
CA VAL A 56 -13.82 -3.60 -4.22
C VAL A 56 -14.96 -4.57 -3.89
N TYR A 57 -14.66 -5.87 -3.95
CA TYR A 57 -15.64 -6.92 -3.66
C TYR A 57 -16.09 -6.92 -2.18
N SER A 58 -15.17 -6.70 -1.25
CA SER A 58 -15.50 -6.66 0.19
C SER A 58 -16.40 -5.49 0.56
N GLY A 59 -16.26 -4.35 -0.13
CA GLY A 59 -17.18 -3.23 0.00
C GLY A 59 -18.61 -3.62 -0.38
N TYR A 60 -18.76 -4.31 -1.51
CA TYR A 60 -20.07 -4.83 -1.94
C TYR A 60 -20.66 -5.84 -0.95
N LEU A 61 -19.85 -6.79 -0.46
CA LEU A 61 -20.30 -7.77 0.55
C LEU A 61 -20.75 -7.10 1.86
N THR A 62 -20.00 -6.09 2.30
CA THR A 62 -20.31 -5.34 3.53
C THR A 62 -21.67 -4.65 3.43
N ASP A 63 -21.94 -4.04 2.28
CA ASP A 63 -23.21 -3.34 2.02
C ASP A 63 -24.37 -4.35 1.92
N LYS A 64 -24.14 -5.52 1.29
CA LYS A 64 -25.17 -6.54 1.06
C LYS A 64 -25.58 -7.29 2.32
N TYR A 65 -24.60 -7.75 3.11
CA TYR A 65 -24.87 -8.67 4.22
C TYR A 65 -25.00 -7.99 5.57
N LYS A 66 -24.71 -6.69 5.71
CA LYS A 66 -24.79 -5.88 6.94
C LYS A 66 -24.04 -6.49 8.16
N LYS A 67 -23.18 -7.50 7.96
CA LYS A 67 -22.40 -8.20 8.99
C LYS A 67 -20.94 -7.73 8.96
N LYS A 68 -20.72 -6.44 9.19
CA LYS A 68 -19.41 -5.78 9.08
C LYS A 68 -18.37 -6.39 10.01
N LYS A 69 -18.76 -6.65 11.27
CA LYS A 69 -17.87 -7.22 12.29
C LYS A 69 -17.40 -8.61 11.88
N VAL A 70 -18.29 -9.49 11.42
CA VAL A 70 -17.93 -10.87 11.01
C VAL A 70 -16.99 -10.85 9.81
N VAL A 71 -17.28 -10.03 8.78
CA VAL A 71 -16.44 -9.91 7.57
C VAL A 71 -15.08 -9.34 7.91
N ALA A 72 -15.01 -8.31 8.75
CA ALA A 72 -13.73 -7.77 9.19
C ALA A 72 -12.93 -8.79 10.03
N PHE A 73 -13.60 -9.50 10.96
CA PHE A 73 -12.97 -10.53 11.78
C PHE A 73 -12.35 -11.64 10.94
N SER A 74 -13.08 -12.16 9.95
CA SER A 74 -12.54 -13.19 9.04
C SER A 74 -11.27 -12.71 8.33
N GLY A 75 -11.26 -11.44 7.87
CA GLY A 75 -10.08 -10.84 7.24
C GLY A 75 -8.89 -10.62 8.20
N TYR A 76 -9.11 -10.41 9.51
CA TYR A 76 -8.02 -10.39 10.50
C TYR A 76 -7.57 -11.80 10.88
N ALA A 77 -8.49 -12.78 10.94
CA ALA A 77 -8.16 -14.18 11.21
C ALA A 77 -7.26 -14.79 10.13
N THR A 78 -7.41 -14.40 8.85
CA THR A 78 -6.49 -14.83 7.80
C THR A 78 -5.05 -14.38 8.05
N GLY A 79 -4.83 -13.30 8.81
CA GLY A 79 -3.49 -12.87 9.23
C GLY A 79 -2.76 -13.91 10.09
N VAL A 80 -3.47 -14.61 10.99
CA VAL A 80 -2.91 -15.74 11.76
C VAL A 80 -2.68 -16.94 10.85
N ILE A 81 -3.66 -17.29 9.99
CA ILE A 81 -3.52 -18.39 9.02
C ILE A 81 -2.32 -18.17 8.10
N TYR A 82 -2.12 -16.95 7.64
CA TYR A 82 -0.94 -16.56 6.85
C TYR A 82 0.37 -16.87 7.57
N LYS A 83 0.51 -16.49 8.85
CA LYS A 83 1.75 -16.73 9.62
C LYS A 83 2.01 -18.24 9.78
N ILE A 84 0.97 -19.01 10.06
CA ILE A 84 1.07 -20.47 10.13
C ILE A 84 1.47 -21.04 8.77
N ALA A 85 0.82 -20.61 7.69
CA ALA A 85 1.16 -21.05 6.33
C ALA A 85 2.61 -20.70 5.96
N LEU A 86 3.09 -19.52 6.38
CA LEU A 86 4.46 -19.07 6.13
C LEU A 86 5.49 -19.92 6.88
N ILE A 87 5.21 -20.26 8.16
CA ILE A 87 6.07 -21.13 8.97
C ILE A 87 6.17 -22.54 8.38
N LEU A 88 5.05 -23.04 7.83
CA LEU A 88 4.98 -24.38 7.23
C LEU A 88 5.47 -24.42 5.77
N ALA A 89 5.75 -23.28 5.16
CA ALA A 89 6.15 -23.20 3.76
C ALA A 89 7.55 -23.78 3.54
N ALA A 90 7.63 -24.90 2.84
CA ALA A 90 8.86 -25.59 2.47
C ALA A 90 9.31 -25.28 1.02
N SER A 91 8.65 -24.35 0.32
CA SER A 91 8.95 -24.00 -1.07
C SER A 91 8.49 -22.57 -1.38
N TRP A 92 9.00 -22.00 -2.47
CA TRP A 92 8.54 -20.69 -2.95
C TRP A 92 7.03 -20.67 -3.26
N ALA A 93 6.47 -21.79 -3.72
CA ALA A 93 5.04 -21.92 -3.98
C ALA A 93 4.21 -21.86 -2.68
N GLY A 94 4.75 -22.44 -1.58
CA GLY A 94 4.17 -22.29 -0.25
C GLY A 94 4.18 -20.84 0.24
N ILE A 95 5.27 -20.11 -0.01
CA ILE A 95 5.35 -18.68 0.29
C ILE A 95 4.34 -17.88 -0.54
N LEU A 96 4.20 -18.18 -1.85
CA LEU A 96 3.17 -17.56 -2.69
C LEU A 96 1.76 -17.79 -2.12
N ALA A 97 1.43 -19.04 -1.77
CA ALA A 97 0.13 -19.39 -1.18
C ALA A 97 -0.11 -18.59 0.13
N ALA A 98 0.88 -18.54 1.01
CA ALA A 98 0.84 -17.76 2.24
C ALA A 98 0.60 -16.25 1.95
N ARG A 99 1.33 -15.68 1.00
CA ARG A 99 1.16 -14.27 0.58
C ARG A 99 -0.23 -13.98 0.02
N VAL A 100 -0.78 -14.88 -0.80
CA VAL A 100 -2.14 -14.76 -1.32
C VAL A 100 -3.16 -14.78 -0.18
N ILE A 101 -3.01 -15.67 0.81
CA ILE A 101 -3.87 -15.72 2.01
C ILE A 101 -3.83 -14.38 2.77
N ASP A 102 -2.65 -13.81 2.99
CA ASP A 102 -2.49 -12.49 3.64
C ASP A 102 -3.25 -11.40 2.86
N ARG A 103 -3.09 -11.37 1.55
CA ARG A 103 -3.68 -10.36 0.69
C ARG A 103 -5.19 -10.50 0.55
N ILE A 104 -5.70 -11.73 0.55
CA ILE A 104 -7.14 -12.01 0.67
C ILE A 104 -7.68 -11.39 1.96
N GLY A 105 -7.04 -11.64 3.09
CA GLY A 105 -7.42 -11.08 4.37
C GLY A 105 -7.43 -9.56 4.38
N LYS A 106 -6.36 -8.94 3.86
CA LYS A 106 -6.24 -7.48 3.76
C LYS A 106 -7.31 -6.88 2.86
N GLY A 107 -7.62 -7.52 1.73
CA GLY A 107 -8.70 -7.12 0.84
C GLY A 107 -10.07 -7.19 1.51
N ILE A 108 -10.38 -8.28 2.19
CA ILE A 108 -11.69 -8.51 2.82
C ILE A 108 -11.92 -7.57 4.00
N ARG A 109 -10.91 -7.33 4.87
CA ARG A 109 -11.09 -6.55 6.11
C ARG A 109 -11.16 -5.03 5.90
N THR A 110 -10.60 -4.49 4.81
CA THR A 110 -10.39 -3.04 4.68
C THR A 110 -11.70 -2.26 4.62
N ALA A 111 -12.64 -2.61 3.73
CA ALA A 111 -13.90 -1.88 3.59
C ALA A 111 -14.80 -1.97 4.83
N PRO A 112 -15.08 -3.16 5.41
CA PRO A 112 -15.93 -3.23 6.60
C PRO A 112 -15.29 -2.54 7.82
N ARG A 113 -13.97 -2.57 7.96
CA ARG A 113 -13.23 -1.83 8.99
C ARG A 113 -13.47 -0.32 8.87
N ASP A 114 -13.29 0.23 7.67
CA ASP A 114 -13.43 1.66 7.42
C ASP A 114 -14.88 2.13 7.67
N VAL A 115 -15.87 1.31 7.33
CA VAL A 115 -17.27 1.57 7.66
C VAL A 115 -17.48 1.59 9.19
N MET A 116 -16.93 0.61 9.93
CA MET A 116 -17.03 0.57 11.40
C MET A 116 -16.37 1.77 12.06
N VAL A 117 -15.22 2.26 11.54
CA VAL A 117 -14.55 3.50 12.01
C VAL A 117 -15.48 4.70 11.82
N SER A 118 -16.05 4.85 10.61
CA SER A 118 -16.96 5.95 10.28
C SER A 118 -18.19 5.97 11.18
N GLU A 119 -18.83 4.81 11.40
CA GLU A 119 -20.03 4.68 12.26
C GLU A 119 -19.76 4.86 13.75
N SER A 120 -18.52 4.63 14.18
CA SER A 120 -18.08 4.82 15.57
C SER A 120 -17.64 6.25 15.88
N ALA A 121 -17.52 7.10 14.84
CA ALA A 121 -17.23 8.50 15.01
C ALA A 121 -18.42 9.25 15.63
N THR A 122 -18.14 10.30 16.41
CA THR A 122 -19.17 11.26 16.81
C THR A 122 -19.56 12.13 15.60
N PRO A 123 -20.82 12.58 15.49
CA PRO A 123 -21.24 13.48 14.42
C PRO A 123 -20.27 14.66 14.24
N GLY A 124 -19.87 14.95 13.02
CA GLY A 124 -18.90 16.00 12.68
C GLY A 124 -17.42 15.66 12.95
N CYS A 125 -17.10 14.51 13.55
CA CYS A 125 -15.73 14.12 13.94
C CYS A 125 -15.17 12.91 13.14
N ALA A 126 -15.68 12.63 11.95
CA ALA A 126 -15.21 11.51 11.14
C ALA A 126 -13.71 11.63 10.81
N GLY A 127 -13.23 12.81 10.43
CA GLY A 127 -11.82 13.06 10.17
C GLY A 127 -10.91 12.72 11.36
N LYS A 128 -11.32 13.10 12.58
CA LYS A 128 -10.61 12.73 13.81
C LYS A 128 -10.59 11.22 14.04
N ALA A 129 -11.68 10.52 13.77
CA ALA A 129 -11.77 9.07 13.93
C ALA A 129 -10.83 8.35 12.98
N PHE A 130 -10.83 8.71 11.69
CA PHE A 130 -9.89 8.16 10.70
C PHE A 130 -8.45 8.55 10.99
N GLY A 131 -8.19 9.76 11.50
CA GLY A 131 -6.86 10.20 11.92
C GLY A 131 -6.30 9.34 13.05
N ILE A 132 -7.08 9.09 14.12
CA ILE A 132 -6.69 8.21 15.23
C ILE A 132 -6.40 6.79 14.70
N HIS A 133 -7.32 6.25 13.89
CA HIS A 133 -7.13 4.92 13.30
C HIS A 133 -5.83 4.86 12.47
N LYS A 134 -5.60 5.85 11.60
CA LYS A 134 -4.40 5.88 10.73
C LYS A 134 -3.11 6.05 11.52
N SER A 135 -3.12 6.86 12.59
CA SER A 135 -1.95 7.02 13.46
C SER A 135 -1.57 5.71 14.14
N LEU A 136 -2.55 4.95 14.62
CA LEU A 136 -2.30 3.61 15.21
C LEU A 136 -1.80 2.60 14.18
N ASP A 137 -2.37 2.59 12.98
CA ASP A 137 -1.94 1.80 11.81
C ASP A 137 -0.44 2.05 11.51
N MET A 138 -0.06 3.32 11.36
CA MET A 138 1.33 3.72 11.07
C MET A 138 2.30 3.43 12.23
N ALA A 139 1.86 3.63 13.48
CA ALA A 139 2.67 3.29 14.65
C ALA A 139 2.91 1.78 14.74
N GLY A 140 1.89 0.96 14.45
CA GLY A 140 2.02 -0.49 14.36
C GLY A 140 3.02 -0.91 13.29
N SER A 141 2.94 -0.32 12.10
CA SER A 141 3.88 -0.59 11.01
C SER A 141 5.31 -0.25 11.40
N ALA A 142 5.55 0.93 11.98
CA ALA A 142 6.89 1.35 12.41
C ALA A 142 7.48 0.42 13.48
N ILE A 143 6.67 0.05 14.49
CA ILE A 143 7.10 -0.87 15.56
C ILE A 143 7.38 -2.26 14.99
N GLY A 144 6.55 -2.75 14.06
CA GLY A 144 6.77 -4.05 13.41
C GLY A 144 8.11 -4.13 12.69
N ILE A 145 8.44 -3.13 11.87
CA ILE A 145 9.72 -3.05 11.17
C ILE A 145 10.89 -2.93 12.17
N LEU A 146 10.71 -2.10 13.20
CA LEU A 146 11.75 -1.94 14.25
C LEU A 146 12.01 -3.24 15.00
N LEU A 147 10.97 -3.99 15.36
CA LEU A 147 11.12 -5.31 16.00
C LEU A 147 11.85 -6.30 15.08
N ALA A 148 11.51 -6.34 13.80
CA ALA A 148 12.23 -7.17 12.83
C ALA A 148 13.72 -6.78 12.76
N PHE A 149 14.03 -5.49 12.70
CA PHE A 149 15.40 -4.97 12.73
C PHE A 149 16.13 -5.40 13.98
N LEU A 150 15.54 -5.21 15.17
CA LEU A 150 16.19 -5.58 16.45
C LEU A 150 16.47 -7.08 16.56
N ILE A 151 15.52 -7.93 16.10
CA ILE A 151 15.72 -9.39 16.11
C ILE A 151 16.87 -9.80 15.19
N LEU A 152 16.99 -9.17 14.01
CA LEU A 152 18.11 -9.42 13.11
C LEU A 152 19.42 -8.87 13.65
N TYR A 153 19.40 -7.69 14.27
CA TYR A 153 20.59 -7.01 14.78
C TYR A 153 21.23 -7.76 15.98
N PHE A 154 20.40 -8.29 16.89
CA PHE A 154 20.85 -9.07 18.05
C PHE A 154 20.86 -10.58 17.81
N GLY A 155 20.53 -11.03 16.60
CA GLY A 155 20.50 -12.44 16.22
C GLY A 155 21.90 -13.00 15.97
N ASP A 156 22.05 -14.31 16.19
CA ASP A 156 23.32 -15.04 16.11
C ASP A 156 23.65 -15.58 14.70
N GLY A 157 22.97 -15.07 13.65
CA GLY A 157 23.21 -15.44 12.23
C GLY A 157 22.59 -16.77 11.79
N GLY A 158 21.67 -17.37 12.57
CA GLY A 158 20.97 -18.60 12.22
C GLY A 158 19.47 -18.53 12.49
N TYR A 159 18.62 -18.96 11.58
CA TYR A 159 17.16 -19.12 11.76
C TYR A 159 16.36 -17.83 12.15
N GLU A 160 16.95 -16.62 12.00
CA GLU A 160 16.31 -15.36 12.43
C GLU A 160 14.98 -15.11 11.68
N TYR A 161 14.91 -15.45 10.40
CA TYR A 161 13.66 -15.33 9.63
C TYR A 161 12.54 -16.15 10.25
N GLN A 162 12.84 -17.41 10.63
CA GLN A 162 11.85 -18.29 11.26
C GLN A 162 11.45 -17.77 12.65
N LYS A 163 12.41 -17.30 13.46
CA LYS A 163 12.12 -16.66 14.75
C LYS A 163 11.14 -15.50 14.59
N ILE A 164 11.35 -14.64 13.59
CA ILE A 164 10.47 -13.50 13.31
C ILE A 164 9.08 -13.99 12.87
N PHE A 165 8.99 -15.05 12.05
CA PHE A 165 7.71 -15.62 11.66
C PHE A 165 6.92 -16.16 12.86
N TYR A 166 7.57 -16.87 13.78
CA TYR A 166 6.95 -17.33 15.03
C TYR A 166 6.54 -16.17 15.93
N LEU A 167 7.42 -15.20 16.16
CA LEU A 167 7.13 -14.06 17.03
C LEU A 167 6.01 -13.17 16.47
N SER A 168 5.87 -13.09 15.17
CA SER A 168 4.80 -12.32 14.51
C SER A 168 3.39 -12.89 14.77
N LEU A 169 3.27 -14.15 15.21
CA LEU A 169 1.99 -14.74 15.66
C LEU A 169 1.45 -14.06 16.92
N ILE A 170 2.32 -13.57 17.80
CA ILE A 170 1.91 -12.92 19.04
C ILE A 170 1.05 -11.68 18.76
N PRO A 171 1.54 -10.67 18.03
CA PRO A 171 0.71 -9.51 17.71
C PRO A 171 -0.48 -9.87 16.80
N ALA A 172 -0.40 -10.89 15.91
CA ALA A 172 -1.55 -11.37 15.17
C ALA A 172 -2.67 -11.90 16.09
N GLY A 173 -2.32 -12.70 17.09
CA GLY A 173 -3.24 -13.18 18.12
C GLY A 173 -3.83 -12.04 18.96
N LEU A 174 -3.00 -11.07 19.39
CA LEU A 174 -3.45 -9.89 20.13
C LEU A 174 -4.44 -9.04 19.32
N SER A 175 -4.25 -8.93 18.00
CA SER A 175 -5.22 -8.28 17.11
C SER A 175 -6.61 -8.94 17.20
N LEU A 176 -6.70 -10.27 17.13
CA LEU A 176 -7.96 -10.99 17.25
C LEU A 176 -8.59 -10.86 18.65
N LEU A 177 -7.77 -10.89 19.71
CA LEU A 177 -8.24 -10.67 21.08
C LEU A 177 -8.85 -9.27 21.25
N MET A 178 -8.20 -8.23 20.72
CA MET A 178 -8.74 -6.87 20.75
C MET A 178 -10.03 -6.75 19.94
N PHE A 179 -10.17 -7.52 18.86
CA PHE A 179 -11.37 -7.51 18.02
C PHE A 179 -12.64 -7.94 18.79
N SER A 180 -12.53 -8.79 19.81
CA SER A 180 -13.64 -9.20 20.66
C SER A 180 -14.32 -8.03 21.35
N LYS A 181 -13.55 -6.96 21.69
CA LYS A 181 -14.04 -5.75 22.38
C LYS A 181 -14.81 -4.79 21.48
N ILE A 182 -14.77 -4.97 20.16
CA ILE A 182 -15.49 -4.11 19.21
C ILE A 182 -16.98 -4.38 19.30
N LYS A 183 -17.77 -3.32 19.49
CA LYS A 183 -19.23 -3.37 19.48
C LYS A 183 -19.75 -2.95 18.11
N GLU A 184 -20.54 -3.78 17.46
CA GLU A 184 -21.20 -3.47 16.19
C GLU A 184 -22.47 -2.66 16.45
N LYS A 185 -22.59 -1.47 15.86
CA LYS A 185 -23.84 -0.70 15.87
C LYS A 185 -24.81 -1.33 14.85
N LYS A 186 -25.95 -1.77 15.32
CA LYS A 186 -27.06 -2.23 14.47
C LYS A 186 -27.83 -1.02 13.97
N GLU A 187 -27.36 -0.34 12.94
CA GLU A 187 -28.15 0.70 12.27
C GLU A 187 -28.83 0.15 11.02
N ALA A 188 -30.14 0.47 10.92
CA ALA A 188 -30.89 0.23 9.69
C ALA A 188 -30.48 1.29 8.65
N ARG A 189 -29.42 1.03 7.89
CA ARG A 189 -29.06 1.89 6.74
C ARG A 189 -30.00 1.60 5.60
N VAL A 190 -30.63 2.64 5.07
CA VAL A 190 -31.31 2.61 3.78
C VAL A 190 -30.24 2.32 2.73
N VAL A 191 -30.29 1.13 2.13
CA VAL A 191 -29.42 0.75 1.03
C VAL A 191 -29.88 1.55 -0.18
N MET A 192 -29.15 2.62 -0.51
CA MET A 192 -29.35 3.24 -1.83
C MET A 192 -28.87 2.24 -2.88
N PRO A 193 -29.70 1.91 -3.88
CA PRO A 193 -29.29 1.05 -4.98
C PRO A 193 -28.08 1.71 -5.67
N ARG A 194 -26.89 1.10 -5.55
CA ARG A 194 -25.73 1.51 -6.35
C ARG A 194 -25.94 1.01 -7.76
N GLU A 195 -26.00 1.92 -8.71
CA GLU A 195 -25.96 1.55 -10.13
C GLU A 195 -24.69 0.74 -10.43
N PRO A 196 -24.75 -0.23 -11.35
CA PRO A 196 -23.59 -1.01 -11.74
C PRO A 196 -22.45 -0.08 -12.18
N PHE A 197 -21.29 -0.26 -11.58
CA PHE A 197 -20.07 0.51 -11.82
C PHE A 197 -19.78 0.75 -13.31
N TRP A 198 -19.97 -0.29 -14.14
CA TRP A 198 -19.70 -0.25 -15.58
C TRP A 198 -20.57 0.72 -16.37
N ARG A 199 -21.76 1.02 -15.90
CA ARG A 199 -22.69 1.94 -16.57
C ARG A 199 -22.19 3.39 -16.49
N ASN A 200 -21.58 3.74 -15.38
CA ASN A 200 -21.09 5.09 -15.12
C ASN A 200 -19.71 5.37 -15.76
N VAL A 201 -18.91 4.34 -16.09
CA VAL A 201 -17.59 4.50 -16.73
C VAL A 201 -17.71 5.12 -18.14
N LYS A 202 -18.79 4.83 -18.88
CA LYS A 202 -19.02 5.41 -20.21
C LYS A 202 -19.31 6.92 -20.16
N LEU A 203 -19.85 7.39 -19.05
CA LEU A 203 -20.24 8.81 -18.83
C LEU A 203 -19.08 9.67 -18.29
N LEU A 204 -17.88 9.11 -18.12
CA LEU A 204 -16.74 9.85 -17.61
C LEU A 204 -16.25 10.91 -18.59
N ASP A 205 -15.99 12.11 -18.09
CA ASP A 205 -15.33 13.18 -18.82
C ASP A 205 -13.92 12.74 -19.29
N SER A 206 -13.49 13.29 -20.42
CA SER A 206 -12.17 13.01 -21.01
C SER A 206 -11.01 13.28 -20.06
N ARG A 207 -11.12 14.27 -19.17
CA ARG A 207 -10.12 14.58 -18.13
C ARG A 207 -9.97 13.45 -17.12
N LEU A 208 -11.08 12.86 -16.69
CA LEU A 208 -11.07 11.74 -15.74
C LEU A 208 -10.47 10.48 -16.38
N LYS A 209 -10.83 10.19 -17.64
CA LYS A 209 -10.25 9.08 -18.42
C LYS A 209 -8.74 9.25 -18.58
N LEU A 210 -8.31 10.49 -18.90
CA LEU A 210 -6.89 10.82 -19.03
C LEU A 210 -6.14 10.62 -17.70
N TYR A 211 -6.71 11.08 -16.58
CA TYR A 211 -6.08 10.89 -15.28
C TYR A 211 -5.95 9.41 -14.89
N ILE A 212 -6.98 8.60 -15.19
CA ILE A 212 -6.92 7.16 -14.97
C ILE A 212 -5.82 6.51 -15.82
N LEU A 213 -5.62 6.95 -17.06
CA LEU A 213 -4.51 6.52 -17.91
C LEU A 213 -3.16 6.91 -17.32
N VAL A 214 -3.02 8.15 -16.82
CA VAL A 214 -1.80 8.63 -16.15
C VAL A 214 -1.50 7.77 -14.90
N ALA A 215 -2.52 7.49 -14.07
CA ALA A 215 -2.37 6.65 -12.90
C ALA A 215 -1.97 5.20 -13.27
N PHE A 216 -2.50 4.65 -14.35
CA PHE A 216 -2.11 3.35 -14.88
C PHE A 216 -0.65 3.33 -15.33
N LEU A 217 -0.24 4.30 -16.17
CA LEU A 217 1.14 4.43 -16.67
C LEU A 217 2.14 4.59 -15.52
N PHE A 218 1.82 5.47 -14.56
CA PHE A 218 2.65 5.65 -13.39
C PHE A 218 2.77 4.36 -12.56
N THR A 219 1.66 3.65 -12.32
CA THR A 219 1.66 2.41 -11.56
C THR A 219 2.45 1.30 -12.26
N LEU A 220 2.42 1.23 -13.60
CA LEU A 220 3.26 0.30 -14.36
C LEU A 220 4.76 0.54 -14.12
N GLY A 221 5.17 1.81 -13.94
CA GLY A 221 6.55 2.16 -13.59
C GLY A 221 6.87 1.99 -12.10
N ASN A 222 5.87 2.06 -11.24
CA ASN A 222 6.00 1.97 -9.79
C ASN A 222 5.75 0.53 -9.33
N SER A 223 6.73 -0.34 -9.52
CA SER A 223 6.69 -1.73 -9.09
C SER A 223 6.69 -1.89 -7.56
N SER A 224 6.56 -3.13 -7.07
CA SER A 224 6.60 -3.41 -5.63
C SER A 224 7.86 -2.87 -4.94
N ASN A 225 7.72 -2.34 -3.73
CA ASN A 225 8.84 -1.89 -2.86
C ASN A 225 9.88 -2.98 -2.60
N VAL A 226 9.55 -4.23 -2.85
CA VAL A 226 10.46 -5.38 -2.80
C VAL A 226 11.70 -5.16 -3.65
N PHE A 227 11.58 -4.52 -4.84
CA PHE A 227 12.72 -4.25 -5.71
C PHE A 227 13.71 -3.25 -5.11
N LEU A 228 13.26 -2.32 -4.26
CA LEU A 228 14.14 -1.41 -3.50
C LEU A 228 14.99 -2.21 -2.49
N LEU A 229 14.38 -3.19 -1.80
CA LEU A 229 15.09 -4.06 -0.85
C LEU A 229 16.12 -4.93 -1.56
N LEU A 230 15.73 -5.55 -2.68
CA LEU A 230 16.64 -6.32 -3.52
C LEU A 230 17.79 -5.45 -4.08
N ARG A 231 17.50 -4.19 -4.44
CA ARG A 231 18.53 -3.26 -4.92
C ARG A 231 19.53 -2.92 -3.83
N ALA A 232 19.06 -2.60 -2.63
CA ALA A 232 19.96 -2.39 -1.48
C ALA A 232 20.83 -3.62 -1.23
N LYS A 233 20.23 -4.83 -1.28
CA LYS A 233 20.98 -6.08 -1.15
C LYS A 233 22.04 -6.24 -2.24
N SER A 234 21.71 -5.93 -3.50
CA SER A 234 22.65 -6.04 -4.63
C SER A 234 23.82 -5.06 -4.55
N VAL A 235 23.67 -3.94 -3.85
CA VAL A 235 24.75 -2.95 -3.57
C VAL A 235 25.63 -3.41 -2.39
N GLY A 236 25.30 -4.52 -1.73
CA GLY A 236 26.10 -5.12 -0.65
C GLY A 236 25.73 -4.66 0.74
N PHE A 237 24.48 -4.28 0.97
CA PHE A 237 23.96 -4.15 2.33
C PHE A 237 23.58 -5.54 2.88
N ASP A 238 23.81 -5.74 4.17
CA ASP A 238 23.30 -6.89 4.90
C ASP A 238 21.78 -6.77 5.13
N ASP A 239 21.12 -7.88 5.48
CA ASP A 239 19.68 -7.93 5.64
C ASP A 239 19.18 -6.99 6.73
N THR A 240 19.92 -6.87 7.82
CA THR A 240 19.60 -5.96 8.92
C THR A 240 19.56 -4.50 8.47
N THR A 241 20.57 -4.08 7.72
CA THR A 241 20.63 -2.71 7.17
C THR A 241 19.55 -2.48 6.11
N VAL A 242 19.21 -3.48 5.30
CA VAL A 242 18.10 -3.39 4.35
C VAL A 242 16.78 -3.12 5.07
N ILE A 243 16.52 -3.79 6.18
CA ILE A 243 15.33 -3.55 7.00
C ILE A 243 15.35 -2.15 7.63
N LEU A 244 16.51 -1.67 8.06
CA LEU A 244 16.67 -0.31 8.57
C LEU A 244 16.37 0.74 7.46
N LEU A 245 16.85 0.52 6.23
CA LEU A 245 16.53 1.39 5.09
C LEU A 245 15.03 1.43 4.79
N TYR A 246 14.37 0.28 4.88
CA TYR A 246 12.92 0.20 4.73
C TYR A 246 12.18 0.96 5.85
N PHE A 247 12.69 0.88 7.09
CA PHE A 247 12.17 1.68 8.21
C PHE A 247 12.33 3.19 7.94
N ILE A 248 13.52 3.63 7.51
CA ILE A 248 13.83 5.04 7.20
C ILE A 248 12.85 5.58 6.14
N TYR A 249 12.64 4.82 5.07
CA TYR A 249 11.68 5.19 4.03
C TYR A 249 10.26 5.38 4.61
N ASN A 250 9.76 4.40 5.37
CA ASN A 250 8.42 4.45 5.95
C ASN A 250 8.28 5.59 6.98
N ALA A 251 9.28 5.80 7.82
CA ALA A 251 9.32 6.90 8.79
C ALA A 251 9.28 8.25 8.07
N THR A 252 10.09 8.43 7.03
CA THR A 252 10.11 9.67 6.23
C THR A 252 8.76 9.91 5.57
N ALA A 253 8.17 8.89 4.93
CA ALA A 253 6.86 9.00 4.32
C ALA A 253 5.78 9.40 5.33
N SER A 254 5.81 8.83 6.52
CA SER A 254 4.87 9.11 7.61
C SER A 254 5.00 10.52 8.15
N LEU A 255 6.21 10.95 8.44
CA LEU A 255 6.50 12.30 8.98
C LEU A 255 6.13 13.41 8.00
N LEU A 256 6.36 13.17 6.71
CA LEU A 256 6.14 14.17 5.67
C LEU A 256 4.73 14.13 5.05
N ALA A 257 3.89 13.13 5.35
CA ALA A 257 2.55 13.00 4.78
C ALA A 257 1.65 14.22 5.08
N VAL A 258 1.63 14.71 6.33
CA VAL A 258 0.83 15.88 6.74
C VAL A 258 1.38 17.18 6.13
N PRO A 259 2.69 17.48 6.20
CA PRO A 259 3.28 18.63 5.50
C PRO A 259 3.00 18.63 3.99
N ALA A 260 3.13 17.49 3.33
CA ALA A 260 2.86 17.35 1.90
C ALA A 260 1.38 17.61 1.57
N GLY A 261 0.45 17.07 2.37
CA GLY A 261 -0.99 17.35 2.24
C GLY A 261 -1.31 18.85 2.36
N LYS A 262 -0.80 19.52 3.40
CA LYS A 262 -0.95 20.97 3.56
C LYS A 262 -0.32 21.76 2.40
N ARG A 263 0.79 21.31 1.86
CA ARG A 263 1.43 21.93 0.71
C ARG A 263 0.58 21.77 -0.56
N SER A 264 -0.06 20.62 -0.74
CA SER A 264 -0.95 20.36 -1.87
C SER A 264 -2.16 21.31 -1.90
N ASP A 265 -2.71 21.63 -0.72
CA ASP A 265 -3.85 22.55 -0.61
C ASP A 265 -3.47 24.00 -0.97
N ARG A 266 -2.19 24.39 -0.81
CA ARG A 266 -1.68 25.74 -1.13
C ARG A 266 -1.21 25.90 -2.57
N VAL A 267 -0.44 24.93 -3.06
CA VAL A 267 0.22 25.00 -4.38
C VAL A 267 -0.67 24.44 -5.48
N GLY A 268 -1.67 23.61 -5.09
CA GLY A 268 -2.53 22.88 -6.00
C GLY A 268 -2.11 21.40 -6.10
N ARG A 269 -3.11 20.53 -6.08
CA ARG A 269 -2.90 19.06 -6.04
C ARG A 269 -2.21 18.53 -7.28
N LYS A 270 -2.61 19.03 -8.46
CA LYS A 270 -1.97 18.66 -9.74
C LYS A 270 -0.47 18.96 -9.75
N GLN A 271 -0.09 20.16 -9.31
CA GLN A 271 1.32 20.59 -9.32
C GLN A 271 2.16 19.72 -8.38
N LEU A 272 1.61 19.38 -7.19
CA LEU A 272 2.31 18.49 -6.26
C LEU A 272 2.42 17.06 -6.78
N LEU A 273 1.41 16.55 -7.50
CA LEU A 273 1.47 15.24 -8.17
C LEU A 273 2.55 15.20 -9.25
N VAL A 274 2.60 16.23 -10.12
CA VAL A 274 3.66 16.34 -11.13
C VAL A 274 5.04 16.38 -10.48
N ALA A 275 5.22 17.22 -9.45
CA ALA A 275 6.47 17.27 -8.69
C ALA A 275 6.82 15.93 -8.05
N GLY A 276 5.84 15.21 -7.49
CA GLY A 276 6.02 13.88 -6.92
C GLY A 276 6.47 12.85 -7.96
N TYR A 277 5.90 12.86 -9.16
CA TYR A 277 6.31 11.99 -10.27
C TYR A 277 7.74 12.31 -10.75
N LEU A 278 8.12 13.59 -10.77
CA LEU A 278 9.51 14.00 -11.08
C LEU A 278 10.49 13.55 -10.00
N VAL A 279 10.15 13.72 -8.71
CA VAL A 279 10.97 13.22 -7.60
C VAL A 279 11.13 11.71 -7.70
N PHE A 280 10.04 10.96 -7.96
CA PHE A 280 10.12 9.51 -8.18
C PHE A 280 11.08 9.17 -9.32
N ALA A 281 10.99 9.84 -10.46
CA ALA A 281 11.86 9.57 -11.60
C ALA A 281 13.35 9.80 -11.25
N ILE A 282 13.66 10.90 -10.56
CA ILE A 282 15.04 11.20 -10.09
C ILE A 282 15.53 10.10 -9.14
N VAL A 283 14.69 9.71 -8.18
CA VAL A 283 15.02 8.66 -7.19
C VAL A 283 15.23 7.31 -7.87
N TYR A 284 14.38 6.96 -8.83
CA TYR A 284 14.50 5.70 -9.57
C TYR A 284 15.74 5.69 -10.48
N PHE A 285 16.08 6.79 -11.15
CA PHE A 285 17.39 6.89 -11.82
C PHE A 285 18.55 6.78 -10.82
N GLY A 286 18.41 7.37 -9.64
CA GLY A 286 19.38 7.18 -8.56
C GLY A 286 19.53 5.69 -8.20
N PHE A 287 18.44 4.97 -7.96
CA PHE A 287 18.49 3.53 -7.69
C PHE A 287 19.09 2.71 -8.84
N ALA A 288 18.92 3.14 -10.11
CA ALA A 288 19.52 2.47 -11.24
C ALA A 288 21.05 2.54 -11.22
N PHE A 289 21.62 3.71 -10.95
CA PHE A 289 23.04 3.98 -11.22
C PHE A 289 23.91 4.19 -9.97
N VAL A 290 23.31 4.45 -8.80
CA VAL A 290 24.06 4.65 -7.56
C VAL A 290 24.46 3.31 -6.95
N GLU A 291 25.77 3.16 -6.67
CA GLU A 291 26.34 2.01 -5.97
C GLU A 291 26.95 2.39 -4.61
N GLN A 292 27.11 3.69 -4.36
CA GLN A 292 27.65 4.20 -3.12
C GLN A 292 26.61 4.07 -1.99
N LYS A 293 26.97 3.37 -0.91
CA LYS A 293 26.05 3.08 0.23
C LYS A 293 25.44 4.34 0.86
N ALA A 294 26.24 5.41 1.03
CA ALA A 294 25.75 6.64 1.62
C ALA A 294 24.67 7.32 0.77
N LEU A 295 24.84 7.35 -0.55
CA LEU A 295 23.83 7.89 -1.48
C LEU A 295 22.57 7.00 -1.52
N MET A 296 22.74 5.68 -1.37
CA MET A 296 21.59 4.75 -1.28
C MET A 296 20.69 5.11 -0.09
N VAL A 297 21.24 5.44 1.08
CA VAL A 297 20.46 5.90 2.24
C VAL A 297 19.67 7.17 1.89
N VAL A 298 20.30 8.12 1.21
CA VAL A 298 19.63 9.36 0.76
C VAL A 298 18.47 9.05 -0.21
N LEU A 299 18.64 8.08 -1.11
CA LEU A 299 17.59 7.66 -2.03
C LEU A 299 16.38 7.06 -1.30
N PHE A 300 16.58 6.28 -0.22
CA PHE A 300 15.47 5.78 0.60
C PHE A 300 14.71 6.92 1.32
N VAL A 301 15.41 7.95 1.81
CA VAL A 301 14.78 9.15 2.38
C VAL A 301 13.98 9.90 1.31
N LEU A 302 14.55 10.12 0.12
CA LEU A 302 13.87 10.78 -1.00
C LEU A 302 12.68 9.96 -1.53
N TYR A 303 12.76 8.63 -1.49
CA TYR A 303 11.63 7.75 -1.82
C TYR A 303 10.50 7.90 -0.79
N GLY A 304 10.83 8.07 0.49
CA GLY A 304 9.85 8.43 1.52
C GLY A 304 9.18 9.78 1.28
N LEU A 305 9.95 10.78 0.86
CA LEU A 305 9.42 12.09 0.46
C LEU A 305 8.43 11.97 -0.72
N TYR A 306 8.83 11.27 -1.79
CA TYR A 306 7.95 10.98 -2.92
C TYR A 306 6.64 10.34 -2.46
N THR A 307 6.72 9.30 -1.64
CA THR A 307 5.54 8.59 -1.13
C THR A 307 4.61 9.52 -0.36
N ALA A 308 5.15 10.41 0.47
CA ALA A 308 4.38 11.44 1.19
C ALA A 308 3.68 12.41 0.23
N MET A 309 4.34 12.80 -0.88
CA MET A 309 3.78 13.73 -1.86
C MET A 309 2.62 13.13 -2.65
N ILE A 310 2.56 11.80 -2.80
CA ILE A 310 1.59 11.15 -3.69
C ILE A 310 0.42 10.49 -2.92
N ALA A 311 0.69 9.71 -1.88
CA ALA A 311 -0.27 8.76 -1.32
C ALA A 311 -1.64 9.35 -0.87
N GLY A 312 -1.65 10.58 -0.34
CA GLY A 312 -2.88 11.26 0.05
C GLY A 312 -3.44 12.17 -1.05
N VAL A 313 -2.54 12.77 -1.81
CA VAL A 313 -2.84 13.82 -2.78
C VAL A 313 -3.56 13.26 -4.01
N GLU A 314 -3.22 12.05 -4.46
CA GLU A 314 -3.93 11.36 -5.55
C GLU A 314 -5.42 11.22 -5.27
N ARG A 315 -5.78 10.72 -4.09
CA ARG A 315 -7.19 10.53 -3.71
C ARG A 315 -7.92 11.87 -3.60
N ALA A 316 -7.24 12.88 -3.06
CA ALA A 316 -7.79 14.22 -2.95
C ALA A 316 -8.00 14.84 -4.35
N PHE A 317 -7.05 14.66 -5.27
CA PHE A 317 -7.16 15.14 -6.64
C PHE A 317 -8.32 14.49 -7.40
N ILE A 318 -8.46 13.15 -7.32
CA ILE A 318 -9.59 12.43 -7.92
C ILE A 318 -10.92 12.96 -7.36
N SER A 319 -11.00 13.16 -6.04
CA SER A 319 -12.21 13.67 -5.41
C SER A 319 -12.54 15.10 -5.86
N GLU A 320 -11.53 15.91 -6.19
CA GLU A 320 -11.69 17.28 -6.69
C GLU A 320 -12.19 17.35 -8.12
N ILE A 321 -11.60 16.55 -9.03
CA ILE A 321 -11.96 16.54 -10.44
C ILE A 321 -13.23 15.73 -10.75
N SER A 322 -13.75 14.98 -9.77
CA SER A 322 -14.91 14.11 -9.94
C SER A 322 -16.22 14.83 -9.63
N PRO A 323 -17.28 14.68 -10.45
CA PRO A 323 -18.61 15.13 -10.10
C PRO A 323 -19.06 14.58 -8.74
N PRO A 324 -19.77 15.35 -7.89
CA PRO A 324 -20.17 14.93 -6.54
C PRO A 324 -20.85 13.57 -6.48
N ARG A 325 -21.69 13.25 -7.49
CA ARG A 325 -22.42 11.97 -7.59
C ARG A 325 -21.53 10.79 -7.95
N LEU A 326 -20.35 11.01 -8.55
CA LEU A 326 -19.45 9.97 -9.06
C LEU A 326 -18.15 9.82 -8.26
N LYS A 327 -17.92 10.60 -7.18
CA LYS A 327 -16.68 10.56 -6.38
C LYS A 327 -16.33 9.15 -5.91
N GLY A 328 -17.30 8.43 -5.35
CA GLY A 328 -17.07 7.05 -4.89
C GLY A 328 -16.73 6.09 -6.04
N THR A 329 -17.43 6.23 -7.18
CA THR A 329 -17.16 5.44 -8.39
C THR A 329 -15.76 5.70 -8.93
N MET A 330 -15.31 6.95 -8.94
CA MET A 330 -13.99 7.33 -9.44
C MET A 330 -12.85 6.86 -8.54
N LEU A 331 -13.01 6.97 -7.21
CA LEU A 331 -12.05 6.40 -6.25
C LEU A 331 -11.97 4.88 -6.36
N GLY A 332 -13.10 4.22 -6.59
CA GLY A 332 -13.17 2.78 -6.83
C GLY A 332 -12.49 2.38 -8.15
N LEU A 333 -12.76 3.11 -9.24
CA LEU A 333 -12.13 2.89 -10.55
C LEU A 333 -10.61 3.05 -10.46
N HIS A 334 -10.13 4.13 -9.87
CA HIS A 334 -8.71 4.36 -9.65
C HIS A 334 -8.07 3.19 -8.87
N SER A 335 -8.67 2.79 -7.76
CA SER A 335 -8.16 1.67 -6.96
C SER A 335 -8.13 0.35 -7.74
N THR A 336 -9.12 0.12 -8.61
CA THR A 336 -9.18 -1.06 -9.48
C THR A 336 -8.07 -1.02 -10.53
N VAL A 337 -7.91 0.12 -11.20
CA VAL A 337 -6.89 0.31 -12.25
C VAL A 337 -5.49 0.15 -11.68
N VAL A 338 -5.21 0.79 -10.54
CA VAL A 338 -3.94 0.61 -9.81
C VAL A 338 -3.74 -0.85 -9.44
N GLY A 339 -4.76 -1.51 -8.89
CA GLY A 339 -4.68 -2.92 -8.51
C GLY A 339 -4.40 -3.86 -9.68
N VAL A 340 -5.05 -3.64 -10.82
CA VAL A 340 -4.79 -4.42 -12.05
C VAL A 340 -3.39 -4.15 -12.60
N ALA A 341 -2.90 -2.91 -12.49
CA ALA A 341 -1.57 -2.54 -12.99
C ALA A 341 -0.41 -3.10 -12.14
N LEU A 342 -0.62 -3.40 -10.86
CA LEU A 342 0.43 -3.88 -9.95
C LEU A 342 1.01 -5.25 -10.36
N LEU A 343 0.18 -6.16 -10.89
CA LEU A 343 0.65 -7.45 -11.38
C LEU A 343 1.62 -7.29 -12.57
N PRO A 344 1.24 -6.67 -13.69
CA PRO A 344 2.18 -6.45 -14.78
C PRO A 344 3.37 -5.58 -14.36
N ALA A 345 3.19 -4.55 -13.54
CA ALA A 345 4.28 -3.70 -13.04
C ALA A 345 5.39 -4.51 -12.36
N SER A 346 5.02 -5.35 -11.39
CA SER A 346 5.99 -6.14 -10.64
C SER A 346 6.55 -7.30 -11.47
N SER A 347 5.75 -7.91 -12.35
CA SER A 347 6.22 -8.96 -13.26
C SER A 347 7.22 -8.42 -14.29
N ILE A 348 6.92 -7.27 -14.90
CA ILE A 348 7.83 -6.60 -15.85
C ILE A 348 9.12 -6.21 -15.13
N ALA A 349 9.04 -5.59 -13.95
CA ALA A 349 10.22 -5.21 -13.18
C ALA A 349 11.11 -6.42 -12.86
N GLY A 350 10.52 -7.54 -12.46
CA GLY A 350 11.24 -8.78 -12.17
C GLY A 350 11.92 -9.38 -13.42
N ILE A 351 11.22 -9.39 -14.56
CA ILE A 351 11.77 -9.84 -15.85
C ILE A 351 12.93 -8.93 -16.28
N LEU A 352 12.74 -7.60 -16.26
CA LEU A 352 13.76 -6.62 -16.61
C LEU A 352 15.02 -6.82 -15.76
N TRP A 353 14.84 -7.03 -14.45
CA TRP A 353 15.95 -7.31 -13.56
C TRP A 353 16.69 -8.60 -13.93
N THR A 354 15.95 -9.66 -14.19
CA THR A 354 16.56 -10.98 -14.48
C THR A 354 17.29 -10.99 -15.84
N VAL A 355 16.77 -10.27 -16.84
CA VAL A 355 17.31 -10.29 -18.20
C VAL A 355 18.42 -9.22 -18.38
N TRP A 356 18.21 -7.99 -17.86
CA TRP A 356 19.08 -6.85 -18.07
C TRP A 356 19.75 -6.32 -16.80
N GLY A 357 19.57 -7.00 -15.68
CA GLY A 357 20.19 -6.66 -14.39
C GLY A 357 19.43 -5.65 -13.55
N ALA A 358 19.95 -5.43 -12.36
CA ALA A 358 19.32 -4.61 -11.31
C ALA A 358 18.94 -3.17 -11.72
N PRO A 359 19.67 -2.45 -12.59
CA PRO A 359 19.30 -1.10 -13.02
C PRO A 359 18.03 -1.02 -13.87
N ALA A 360 17.75 -2.06 -14.68
CA ALA A 360 16.74 -2.01 -15.75
C ALA A 360 15.31 -1.68 -15.26
N PRO A 361 14.76 -2.28 -14.21
CA PRO A 361 13.41 -1.94 -13.73
C PRO A 361 13.31 -0.50 -13.23
N PHE A 362 14.39 0.05 -12.67
CA PHE A 362 14.40 1.42 -12.16
C PHE A 362 14.45 2.44 -13.31
N VAL A 363 15.26 2.18 -14.37
CA VAL A 363 15.24 3.01 -15.59
C VAL A 363 13.86 2.99 -16.23
N PHE A 364 13.26 1.81 -16.39
CA PHE A 364 11.91 1.66 -16.93
C PHE A 364 10.88 2.45 -16.12
N GLY A 365 10.89 2.31 -14.79
CA GLY A 365 9.98 3.02 -13.90
C GLY A 365 10.18 4.53 -13.95
N ALA A 366 11.42 5.01 -13.99
CA ALA A 366 11.74 6.42 -14.13
C ALA A 366 11.21 7.01 -15.45
N CYS A 367 11.39 6.31 -16.57
CA CYS A 367 10.89 6.74 -17.88
C CYS A 367 9.36 6.81 -17.91
N LEU A 368 8.65 5.81 -17.34
CA LEU A 368 7.20 5.83 -17.26
C LEU A 368 6.70 6.95 -16.33
N SER A 369 7.39 7.21 -15.24
CA SER A 369 7.05 8.33 -14.35
C SER A 369 7.23 9.68 -15.02
N LEU A 370 8.30 9.89 -15.79
CA LEU A 370 8.49 11.10 -16.59
C LEU A 370 7.39 11.27 -17.64
N LEU A 371 7.01 10.19 -18.31
CA LEU A 371 5.89 10.20 -19.26
C LEU A 371 4.59 10.56 -18.56
N ALA A 372 4.29 9.95 -17.41
CA ALA A 372 3.11 10.25 -16.61
C ALA A 372 3.09 11.72 -16.14
N ALA A 373 4.24 12.25 -15.68
CA ALA A 373 4.39 13.64 -15.29
C ALA A 373 4.12 14.60 -16.47
N LEU A 374 4.69 14.29 -17.64
CA LEU A 374 4.52 15.08 -18.86
C LEU A 374 3.07 15.10 -19.32
N VAL A 375 2.42 13.93 -19.40
CA VAL A 375 1.01 13.80 -19.77
C VAL A 375 0.13 14.57 -18.79
N LEU A 376 0.33 14.41 -17.48
CA LEU A 376 -0.42 15.14 -16.45
C LEU A 376 -0.21 16.65 -16.56
N PHE A 377 1.01 17.10 -16.83
CA PHE A 377 1.34 18.53 -16.96
C PHE A 377 0.71 19.15 -18.21
N LEU A 378 0.88 18.53 -19.38
CA LEU A 378 0.48 19.09 -20.67
C LEU A 378 -1.03 19.02 -20.93
N LEU A 379 -1.62 17.83 -20.73
CA LEU A 379 -2.97 17.57 -21.20
C LEU A 379 -4.06 17.97 -20.19
N MET A 380 -3.72 18.26 -18.97
CA MET A 380 -4.65 18.87 -18.01
C MET A 380 -4.48 20.41 -17.92
N LYS A 381 -4.08 21.07 -19.02
CA LYS A 381 -4.04 22.53 -19.16
C LYS A 381 -5.46 23.10 -19.33
N GLY A 382 -6.29 23.06 -18.35
CA GLY A 382 -7.56 23.71 -18.33
C GLY A 382 -7.99 23.86 -16.89
N GLY A 383 -8.17 25.11 -16.44
CA GLY A 383 -8.65 25.41 -15.11
C GLY A 383 -9.86 24.57 -14.73
N LEU A 384 -10.05 24.36 -13.44
CA LEU A 384 -11.30 23.81 -12.91
C LEU A 384 -12.48 24.58 -13.51
N PRO A 385 -13.57 23.94 -13.91
CA PRO A 385 -14.78 24.68 -14.26
C PRO A 385 -15.16 25.56 -13.07
N GLU A 386 -15.46 26.81 -13.32
CA GLU A 386 -15.88 27.81 -12.31
C GLU A 386 -17.11 27.39 -11.48
N THR A 387 -17.77 26.32 -11.85
CA THR A 387 -18.95 25.76 -11.18
C THR A 387 -18.70 25.05 -9.84
N ALA A 388 -17.47 25.08 -9.31
CA ALA A 388 -17.14 24.49 -8.00
C ALA A 388 -16.87 25.57 -6.92
N ARG A 389 -17.24 26.81 -7.16
CA ARG A 389 -17.08 27.95 -6.21
C ARG A 389 -18.38 28.40 -5.56
N ASP A 390 -19.51 27.75 -5.85
CA ASP A 390 -20.80 28.03 -5.19
C ASP A 390 -21.20 26.90 -4.24
#